data_69ea0d853d7d98035d26cdf00efcaec7
#
_entry.id   69ea0d853d7d98035d26cdf00efcaec7
#
_cell.length_a   1.000
_cell.length_b   1.000
_cell.length_c   1.000
_cell.angle_alpha   90.00
_cell.angle_beta   90.00
_cell.angle_gamma   90.00
#
_symmetry.space_group_name_H-M   'P 1'
#
loop_
_entity.id
_entity.type
_entity.pdbx_description
1 polymer ?
#
loop_
_entity_poly.entity_id
_entity_poly.type
_entity_poly.pdbx_seq_one_letter_code
_entity_poly.pdbx_strand_id
1 'polypeptide(L)'
;MVKLRKDGTMEEQKTNITEDAKFQEKLKELLAIAKKKKNVIEDTEIIACFASSRDIELTTELMEKIFEFLEKNKVDVLTISEGEEEPDEDALLEVENDEDLAVEKIDLSVPEGTNIEDPVRMYLKEIGKVPLLSAEEEITLAQKMEAGDAAKSQLEDAGDDLDEETRKELEDLVNEGDYAKKKLAEANLRLVVSIAKRYVGRGMLFLDLIQEGNLGLIKAVEKFDYRKGYKFSTYATWWIRQAITRAIADQARTIRIPVHMVETINKLIRVSRQLLQELGREPSPEEIAEEMDIPVERVREILKISQEPVSLETPIGEEEDSHLGDFIQDENVPVPADAAAFTLL
;
A
#
# COMPACT_ATOMS: atom_id res chain seq x y z
N MET A 1 -40.90 10.12 48.16
CA MET A 1 -39.49 10.16 48.50
C MET A 1 -38.88 8.81 48.15
N VAL A 2 -38.31 8.68 46.97
CA VAL A 2 -37.28 7.66 46.66
C VAL A 2 -36.36 8.27 45.63
N LYS A 3 -35.09 8.44 46.01
CA LYS A 3 -34.01 9.06 45.25
C LYS A 3 -33.44 8.10 44.23
N LEU A 4 -33.31 8.58 43.02
CA LEU A 4 -32.48 8.12 41.94
C LEU A 4 -30.99 7.99 42.39
N ARG A 5 -30.43 6.80 42.17
CA ARG A 5 -28.99 6.58 42.04
C ARG A 5 -28.81 5.64 40.86
N LYS A 6 -28.42 6.20 39.75
CA LYS A 6 -27.83 5.49 38.62
C LYS A 6 -27.01 6.53 37.84
N ASP A 7 -25.76 6.68 38.18
CA ASP A 7 -24.70 7.26 37.33
C ASP A 7 -23.38 7.12 38.11
N GLY A 8 -22.79 5.95 38.12
CA GLY A 8 -21.53 5.71 38.82
C GLY A 8 -20.81 4.40 38.45
N THR A 9 -21.39 3.62 37.55
CA THR A 9 -20.90 2.24 37.34
C THR A 9 -20.20 2.01 35.99
N MET A 10 -20.15 2.96 35.08
CA MET A 10 -19.43 2.79 33.79
C MET A 10 -18.02 3.35 33.79
N GLU A 11 -17.71 4.38 34.55
CA GLU A 11 -16.34 4.93 34.63
C GLU A 11 -15.43 4.12 35.58
N GLU A 12 -15.98 3.52 36.64
CA GLU A 12 -15.21 2.69 37.56
C GLU A 12 -14.84 1.31 36.99
N GLN A 13 -15.58 0.79 35.99
CA GLN A 13 -15.20 -0.45 35.31
C GLN A 13 -14.09 -0.23 34.27
N LYS A 14 -13.96 0.95 33.70
CA LYS A 14 -12.92 1.29 32.72
C LYS A 14 -11.52 1.45 33.34
N THR A 15 -11.43 1.86 34.60
CA THR A 15 -10.15 2.04 35.32
C THR A 15 -9.56 0.75 35.87
N ASN A 16 -10.34 -0.29 36.09
CA ASN A 16 -9.88 -1.55 36.67
C ASN A 16 -9.19 -2.51 35.69
N ILE A 17 -9.43 -2.39 34.38
CA ILE A 17 -8.87 -3.32 33.37
C ILE A 17 -7.37 -3.11 33.17
N THR A 18 -6.86 -1.90 33.37
CA THR A 18 -5.42 -1.59 33.23
C THR A 18 -4.56 -1.99 34.42
N GLU A 19 -5.17 -2.22 35.58
CA GLU A 19 -4.51 -2.69 36.80
C GLU A 19 -4.63 -4.21 36.98
N ASP A 20 -5.39 -4.92 36.14
CA ASP A 20 -5.57 -6.35 36.22
C ASP A 20 -4.25 -7.10 36.05
N ALA A 21 -3.93 -7.97 36.99
CA ALA A 21 -2.71 -8.80 36.99
C ALA A 21 -2.55 -9.58 35.68
N LYS A 22 -3.66 -9.97 35.03
CA LYS A 22 -3.70 -10.65 33.74
C LYS A 22 -3.23 -9.73 32.57
N PHE A 23 -3.60 -8.47 32.57
CA PHE A 23 -3.16 -7.52 31.55
C PHE A 23 -1.65 -7.25 31.64
N GLN A 24 -1.14 -7.08 32.86
CA GLN A 24 0.31 -6.91 33.08
C GLN A 24 1.12 -8.17 32.75
N GLU A 25 0.55 -9.35 32.94
CA GLU A 25 1.18 -10.62 32.56
C GLU A 25 1.29 -10.73 31.02
N LYS A 26 0.24 -10.35 30.29
CA LYS A 26 0.24 -10.31 28.83
C LYS A 26 1.22 -9.27 28.25
N LEU A 27 1.35 -8.10 28.87
CA LEU A 27 2.37 -7.10 28.49
C LEU A 27 3.80 -7.64 28.68
N LYS A 28 4.03 -8.46 29.71
CA LYS A 28 5.33 -9.13 29.90
C LYS A 28 5.59 -10.23 28.88
N GLU A 29 4.56 -10.97 28.47
CA GLU A 29 4.64 -11.96 27.39
C GLU A 29 5.01 -11.27 26.06
N LEU A 30 4.36 -10.14 25.74
CA LEU A 30 4.70 -9.33 24.57
C LEU A 30 6.16 -8.85 24.58
N LEU A 31 6.65 -8.36 25.72
CA LEU A 31 8.06 -7.98 25.86
C LEU A 31 9.02 -9.17 25.69
N ALA A 32 8.63 -10.36 26.11
CA ALA A 32 9.43 -11.57 25.93
C ALA A 32 9.49 -11.98 24.44
N ILE A 33 8.40 -11.79 23.68
CA ILE A 33 8.32 -12.02 22.25
C ILE A 33 9.18 -10.97 21.52
N ALA A 34 9.04 -9.68 21.89
CA ALA A 34 9.84 -8.57 21.33
C ALA A 34 11.35 -8.83 21.48
N LYS A 35 11.80 -9.22 22.65
CA LYS A 35 13.22 -9.50 22.91
C LYS A 35 13.76 -10.66 22.08
N LYS A 36 12.94 -11.65 21.74
CA LYS A 36 13.32 -12.74 20.82
C LYS A 36 13.46 -12.28 19.39
N LYS A 37 12.68 -11.26 18.97
CA LYS A 37 12.65 -10.69 17.61
C LYS A 37 13.43 -9.38 17.46
N LYS A 38 14.46 -9.15 18.25
CA LYS A 38 15.32 -7.94 18.21
C LYS A 38 14.56 -6.63 18.47
N ASN A 39 13.60 -6.62 19.38
CA ASN A 39 12.75 -5.49 19.76
C ASN A 39 11.81 -4.98 18.64
N VAL A 40 11.37 -5.85 17.75
CA VAL A 40 10.38 -5.56 16.72
C VAL A 40 9.19 -6.48 16.90
N ILE A 41 7.97 -5.93 16.95
CA ILE A 41 6.69 -6.68 17.04
C ILE A 41 5.75 -6.22 15.95
N GLU A 42 4.99 -7.14 15.37
CA GLU A 42 3.93 -6.88 14.40
C GLU A 42 2.58 -6.66 15.11
N ASP A 43 1.73 -5.75 14.59
CA ASP A 43 0.38 -5.51 15.12
C ASP A 43 -0.46 -6.79 15.20
N THR A 44 -0.33 -7.68 14.23
CA THR A 44 -0.99 -8.98 14.19
C THR A 44 -0.62 -9.85 15.38
N GLU A 45 0.60 -9.77 15.88
CA GLU A 45 1.08 -10.51 17.04
C GLU A 45 0.56 -9.92 18.36
N ILE A 46 0.40 -8.58 18.41
CA ILE A 46 -0.23 -7.90 19.54
C ILE A 46 -1.68 -8.37 19.65
N ILE A 47 -2.43 -8.32 18.54
CA ILE A 47 -3.82 -8.77 18.48
C ILE A 47 -3.92 -10.28 18.84
N ALA A 48 -3.06 -11.13 18.28
CA ALA A 48 -3.05 -12.57 18.55
C ALA A 48 -2.75 -12.91 20.03
N CYS A 49 -1.84 -12.16 20.66
CA CYS A 49 -1.50 -12.32 22.07
C CYS A 49 -2.69 -12.01 22.98
N PHE A 50 -3.47 -10.98 22.67
CA PHE A 50 -4.64 -10.59 23.45
C PHE A 50 -5.92 -11.34 23.04
N ALA A 51 -6.10 -11.71 21.78
CA ALA A 51 -7.25 -12.49 21.28
C ALA A 51 -7.30 -13.90 21.90
N SER A 52 -6.18 -14.45 22.32
CA SER A 52 -6.14 -15.73 23.05
C SER A 52 -6.76 -15.66 24.46
N SER A 53 -7.06 -14.45 24.96
CA SER A 53 -7.69 -14.23 26.27
C SER A 53 -9.14 -13.75 26.06
N ARG A 54 -10.11 -14.64 26.20
CA ARG A 54 -11.56 -14.34 26.02
C ARG A 54 -12.14 -13.27 26.97
N ASP A 55 -11.35 -12.78 27.93
CA ASP A 55 -11.79 -11.88 29.01
C ASP A 55 -11.42 -10.40 28.75
N ILE A 56 -10.64 -10.07 27.70
CA ILE A 56 -10.16 -8.71 27.43
C ILE A 56 -10.62 -8.30 26.03
N GLU A 57 -11.64 -7.42 25.97
CA GLU A 57 -12.02 -6.77 24.71
C GLU A 57 -11.01 -5.65 24.39
N LEU A 58 -10.32 -5.77 23.25
CA LEU A 58 -9.40 -4.76 22.74
C LEU A 58 -10.19 -3.53 22.30
N THR A 59 -10.24 -2.52 23.19
CA THR A 59 -10.75 -1.19 22.85
C THR A 59 -9.61 -0.29 22.35
N THR A 60 -9.93 0.74 21.57
CA THR A 60 -8.96 1.71 21.06
C THR A 60 -8.12 2.34 22.17
N GLU A 61 -8.73 2.66 23.32
CA GLU A 61 -8.05 3.20 24.51
C GLU A 61 -7.05 2.20 25.13
N LEU A 62 -7.31 0.89 25.00
CA LEU A 62 -6.40 -0.16 25.49
C LEU A 62 -5.23 -0.36 24.55
N MET A 63 -5.46 -0.27 23.25
CA MET A 63 -4.41 -0.33 22.23
C MET A 63 -3.43 0.83 22.38
N GLU A 64 -3.91 2.07 22.57
CA GLU A 64 -3.04 3.22 22.82
C GLU A 64 -2.12 3.00 24.04
N LYS A 65 -2.63 2.42 25.12
CA LYS A 65 -1.83 2.11 26.31
C LYS A 65 -0.81 0.99 26.07
N ILE A 66 -1.13 0.03 25.22
CA ILE A 66 -0.19 -1.02 24.81
C ILE A 66 0.93 -0.41 23.99
N PHE A 67 0.61 0.46 23.02
CA PHE A 67 1.60 1.17 22.22
C PHE A 67 2.49 2.06 23.08
N GLU A 68 1.93 2.86 24.00
CA GLU A 68 2.70 3.69 24.94
C GLU A 68 3.64 2.85 25.82
N PHE A 69 3.20 1.65 26.24
CA PHE A 69 4.03 0.73 27.01
C PHE A 69 5.17 0.12 26.18
N LEU A 70 4.92 -0.25 24.93
CA LEU A 70 5.93 -0.78 24.02
C LEU A 70 6.96 0.28 23.65
N GLU A 71 6.53 1.50 23.36
CA GLU A 71 7.38 2.65 23.10
C GLU A 71 8.29 2.99 24.30
N LYS A 72 7.77 3.02 25.52
CA LYS A 72 8.56 3.16 26.75
C LYS A 72 9.65 2.09 26.91
N ASN A 73 9.42 0.90 26.38
CA ASN A 73 10.39 -0.21 26.42
C ASN A 73 11.29 -0.27 25.18
N LYS A 74 11.24 0.73 24.29
CA LYS A 74 12.01 0.82 23.03
C LYS A 74 11.78 -0.41 22.13
N VAL A 75 10.54 -0.83 22.02
CA VAL A 75 10.09 -1.86 21.09
C VAL A 75 9.46 -1.15 19.91
N ASP A 76 10.03 -1.31 18.73
CA ASP A 76 9.46 -0.79 17.49
C ASP A 76 8.29 -1.67 17.07
N VAL A 77 7.09 -1.09 17.07
CA VAL A 77 5.90 -1.75 16.54
C VAL A 77 5.88 -1.51 15.04
N LEU A 78 6.08 -2.56 14.27
CA LEU A 78 5.77 -2.54 12.85
C LEU A 78 4.25 -2.65 12.74
N THR A 79 3.59 -1.53 12.57
CA THR A 79 2.26 -1.50 12.01
C THR A 79 2.40 -2.02 10.58
N ILE A 80 2.23 -3.30 10.42
CA ILE A 80 1.89 -3.84 9.12
C ILE A 80 0.46 -3.38 8.89
N SER A 81 0.32 -2.18 8.38
CA SER A 81 -0.88 -1.81 7.64
C SER A 81 -0.87 -2.61 6.32
N GLU A 82 -0.86 -3.94 6.42
CA GLU A 82 -1.50 -4.82 5.45
C GLU A 82 -3.02 -4.68 5.56
N GLY A 83 -3.49 -3.70 6.34
CA GLY A 83 -4.84 -3.23 6.28
C GLY A 83 -5.07 -2.72 4.87
N GLU A 84 -5.74 -3.52 4.08
CA GLU A 84 -6.52 -3.07 2.96
C GLU A 84 -7.60 -2.16 3.56
N GLU A 85 -7.20 -0.97 4.03
CA GLU A 85 -8.12 0.04 4.53
C GLU A 85 -9.03 0.41 3.37
N GLU A 86 -10.31 0.12 3.55
CA GLU A 86 -11.31 0.62 2.61
C GLU A 86 -11.26 2.14 2.64
N PRO A 87 -11.41 2.81 1.47
CA PRO A 87 -11.43 4.25 1.41
C PRO A 87 -12.58 4.79 2.28
N ASP A 88 -12.29 5.78 3.10
CA ASP A 88 -13.30 6.53 3.81
C ASP A 88 -14.13 7.40 2.85
N GLU A 89 -15.28 7.90 3.32
CA GLU A 89 -16.19 8.69 2.49
C GLU A 89 -15.52 9.97 1.96
N ASP A 90 -14.64 10.60 2.75
CA ASP A 90 -13.92 11.82 2.35
C ASP A 90 -12.93 11.53 1.22
N ALA A 91 -12.20 10.42 1.26
CA ALA A 91 -11.28 10.00 0.19
C ALA A 91 -12.02 9.70 -1.13
N LEU A 92 -13.25 9.17 -1.06
CA LEU A 92 -14.09 8.94 -2.25
C LEU A 92 -14.60 10.25 -2.84
N LEU A 93 -14.98 11.23 -2.02
CA LEU A 93 -15.44 12.55 -2.47
C LEU A 93 -14.33 13.34 -3.18
N GLU A 94 -13.07 13.24 -2.71
CA GLU A 94 -11.93 13.86 -3.41
C GLU A 94 -11.73 13.29 -4.82
N VAL A 95 -11.99 12.00 -5.01
CA VAL A 95 -11.88 11.33 -6.31
C VAL A 95 -13.02 11.76 -7.24
N GLU A 96 -14.22 11.97 -6.74
CA GLU A 96 -15.38 12.34 -7.55
C GLU A 96 -15.26 13.75 -8.17
N ASN A 97 -14.50 14.64 -7.52
CA ASN A 97 -14.22 15.99 -8.00
C ASN A 97 -13.07 16.08 -9.03
N ASP A 98 -12.39 14.98 -9.34
CA ASP A 98 -11.27 14.93 -10.30
C ASP A 98 -11.83 14.83 -11.74
N GLU A 99 -12.06 15.98 -12.40
CA GLU A 99 -12.62 16.09 -13.76
C GLU A 99 -11.77 15.39 -14.84
N ASP A 100 -10.49 15.10 -14.56
CA ASP A 100 -9.59 14.41 -15.47
C ASP A 100 -9.83 12.90 -15.58
N LEU A 101 -10.73 12.34 -14.75
CA LEU A 101 -11.08 10.91 -14.72
C LEU A 101 -12.21 10.51 -15.68
N ALA A 102 -12.69 11.43 -16.52
CA ALA A 102 -13.72 11.10 -17.50
C ALA A 102 -13.21 10.07 -18.52
N VAL A 103 -13.53 8.80 -18.26
CA VAL A 103 -13.15 7.64 -19.11
C VAL A 103 -13.62 7.81 -20.56
N GLU A 104 -14.70 8.55 -20.77
CA GLU A 104 -15.27 8.84 -22.09
C GLU A 104 -14.35 9.68 -23.00
N LYS A 105 -13.45 10.50 -22.40
CA LYS A 105 -12.54 11.40 -23.13
C LYS A 105 -11.13 10.84 -23.32
N ILE A 106 -10.86 9.59 -22.94
CA ILE A 106 -9.54 8.99 -23.10
C ILE A 106 -9.30 8.76 -24.58
N ASP A 107 -8.45 9.61 -25.16
CA ASP A 107 -7.95 9.41 -26.50
C ASP A 107 -6.96 8.24 -26.53
N LEU A 108 -7.44 7.09 -26.99
CA LEU A 108 -6.64 5.88 -27.24
C LEU A 108 -6.05 5.90 -28.65
N SER A 109 -6.20 7.03 -29.40
CA SER A 109 -5.60 7.15 -30.71
C SER A 109 -4.08 7.16 -30.58
N VAL A 110 -3.47 6.17 -31.19
CA VAL A 110 -2.01 6.06 -31.28
C VAL A 110 -1.56 6.87 -32.48
N PRO A 111 -0.53 7.73 -32.37
CA PRO A 111 0.00 8.49 -33.53
C PRO A 111 0.30 7.53 -34.68
N GLU A 112 -0.24 7.85 -35.87
CA GLU A 112 0.07 7.13 -37.10
C GLU A 112 1.56 7.25 -37.37
N GLY A 113 2.29 6.15 -37.38
CA GLY A 113 3.72 6.12 -37.71
C GLY A 113 4.63 5.38 -36.75
N THR A 114 4.14 4.92 -35.61
CA THR A 114 4.91 4.04 -34.70
C THR A 114 4.82 2.57 -35.13
N ASN A 115 5.95 1.86 -35.07
CA ASN A 115 6.07 0.47 -35.45
C ASN A 115 4.97 -0.43 -34.83
N ILE A 116 4.51 -1.41 -35.60
CA ILE A 116 3.46 -2.39 -35.21
C ILE A 116 3.89 -3.26 -34.01
N GLU A 117 5.15 -3.24 -33.63
CA GLU A 117 5.77 -4.05 -32.59
C GLU A 117 5.75 -3.41 -31.18
N ASP A 118 5.14 -2.23 -30.99
CA ASP A 118 5.05 -1.61 -29.67
C ASP A 118 4.01 -2.36 -28.80
N PRO A 119 4.44 -3.06 -27.72
CA PRO A 119 3.56 -3.80 -26.84
C PRO A 119 2.51 -2.93 -26.16
N VAL A 120 2.82 -1.64 -25.91
CA VAL A 120 1.86 -0.68 -25.34
C VAL A 120 0.71 -0.47 -26.33
N ARG A 121 1.01 -0.29 -27.60
CA ARG A 121 0.01 -0.09 -28.66
C ARG A 121 -0.90 -1.31 -28.83
N MET A 122 -0.31 -2.51 -28.79
CA MET A 122 -1.09 -3.75 -28.85
C MET A 122 -2.07 -3.86 -27.70
N TYR A 123 -1.61 -3.58 -26.46
CA TYR A 123 -2.45 -3.60 -25.28
C TYR A 123 -3.59 -2.57 -25.36
N LEU A 124 -3.31 -1.32 -25.73
CA LEU A 124 -4.32 -0.27 -25.88
C LEU A 124 -5.39 -0.62 -26.94
N LYS A 125 -4.97 -1.24 -28.04
CA LYS A 125 -5.89 -1.72 -29.08
C LYS A 125 -6.80 -2.85 -28.57
N GLU A 126 -6.27 -3.73 -27.73
CA GLU A 126 -7.03 -4.87 -27.16
C GLU A 126 -8.11 -4.38 -26.18
N ILE A 127 -7.74 -3.54 -25.21
CA ILE A 127 -8.70 -2.98 -24.25
C ILE A 127 -9.74 -2.06 -24.88
N GLY A 128 -9.40 -1.45 -26.03
CA GLY A 128 -10.32 -0.58 -26.77
C GLY A 128 -11.49 -1.31 -27.43
N LYS A 129 -11.42 -2.64 -27.56
CA LYS A 129 -12.50 -3.47 -28.16
C LYS A 129 -13.68 -3.68 -27.21
N VAL A 130 -13.44 -3.58 -25.90
CA VAL A 130 -14.45 -3.81 -24.88
C VAL A 130 -15.31 -2.56 -24.72
N PRO A 131 -16.66 -2.65 -24.85
CA PRO A 131 -17.53 -1.51 -24.68
C PRO A 131 -17.59 -1.08 -23.20
N LEU A 132 -17.86 0.21 -22.98
CA LEU A 132 -18.10 0.74 -21.63
C LEU A 132 -19.43 0.24 -21.10
N LEU A 133 -19.51 0.04 -19.78
CA LEU A 133 -20.74 -0.37 -19.08
C LEU A 133 -21.57 0.85 -18.69
N SER A 134 -22.89 0.67 -18.70
CA SER A 134 -23.83 1.62 -18.08
C SER A 134 -23.91 1.37 -16.56
N ALA A 135 -24.38 2.39 -15.80
CA ALA A 135 -24.54 2.25 -14.35
C ALA A 135 -25.49 1.10 -13.96
N GLU A 136 -26.52 0.82 -14.77
CA GLU A 136 -27.45 -0.29 -14.55
C GLU A 136 -26.76 -1.66 -14.78
N GLU A 137 -25.88 -1.73 -15.77
CA GLU A 137 -25.09 -2.94 -16.02
C GLU A 137 -24.06 -3.20 -14.93
N GLU A 138 -23.43 -2.16 -14.36
CA GLU A 138 -22.52 -2.27 -13.21
C GLU A 138 -23.23 -2.88 -12.00
N ILE A 139 -24.45 -2.40 -11.68
CA ILE A 139 -25.28 -2.92 -10.59
C ILE A 139 -25.66 -4.38 -10.83
N THR A 140 -26.11 -4.72 -12.05
CA THR A 140 -26.49 -6.09 -12.40
C THR A 140 -25.33 -7.06 -12.32
N LEU A 141 -24.12 -6.66 -12.73
CA LEU A 141 -22.92 -7.46 -12.59
C LEU A 141 -22.53 -7.62 -11.11
N ALA A 142 -22.61 -6.56 -10.30
CA ALA A 142 -22.32 -6.63 -8.88
C ALA A 142 -23.30 -7.58 -8.13
N GLN A 143 -24.59 -7.57 -8.47
CA GLN A 143 -25.55 -8.52 -7.92
C GLN A 143 -25.24 -9.97 -8.27
N LYS A 144 -24.80 -10.24 -9.50
CA LYS A 144 -24.37 -11.57 -9.92
C LYS A 144 -23.11 -12.04 -9.20
N MET A 145 -22.19 -11.12 -8.95
CA MET A 145 -21.00 -11.41 -8.18
C MET A 145 -21.33 -11.79 -6.74
N GLU A 146 -22.20 -11.03 -6.09
CA GLU A 146 -22.66 -11.32 -4.71
C GLU A 146 -23.37 -12.67 -4.62
N ALA A 147 -24.24 -12.98 -5.61
CA ALA A 147 -24.92 -14.28 -5.69
C ALA A 147 -23.93 -15.42 -5.87
N GLY A 148 -22.90 -15.25 -6.70
CA GLY A 148 -21.84 -16.22 -6.91
C GLY A 148 -20.99 -16.46 -5.67
N ASP A 149 -20.61 -15.39 -4.94
CA ASP A 149 -19.86 -15.52 -3.70
C ASP A 149 -20.68 -16.17 -2.58
N ALA A 150 -21.97 -15.87 -2.48
CA ALA A 150 -22.89 -16.56 -1.58
C ALA A 150 -23.05 -18.05 -1.91
N ALA A 151 -23.16 -18.39 -3.20
CA ALA A 151 -23.23 -19.79 -3.66
C ALA A 151 -21.92 -20.54 -3.36
N LYS A 152 -20.78 -19.89 -3.53
CA LYS A 152 -19.46 -20.46 -3.21
C LYS A 152 -19.35 -20.77 -1.72
N SER A 153 -19.74 -19.84 -0.84
CA SER A 153 -19.75 -20.08 0.62
C SER A 153 -20.68 -21.25 1.00
N GLN A 154 -21.84 -21.36 0.35
CA GLN A 154 -22.76 -22.47 0.60
C GLN A 154 -22.18 -23.83 0.16
N LEU A 155 -21.43 -23.87 -0.95
CA LEU A 155 -20.72 -25.07 -1.41
C LEU A 155 -19.62 -25.49 -0.46
N GLU A 156 -18.87 -24.52 0.10
CA GLU A 156 -17.81 -24.76 1.07
C GLU A 156 -18.36 -25.25 2.42
N ASP A 157 -19.48 -24.68 2.89
CA ASP A 157 -20.10 -25.04 4.17
C ASP A 157 -20.80 -26.39 4.14
N ALA A 158 -21.43 -26.74 3.04
CA ALA A 158 -22.27 -27.95 2.92
C ALA A 158 -21.47 -29.24 2.56
N GLY A 159 -20.25 -29.11 2.06
CA GLY A 159 -19.37 -30.23 1.75
C GLY A 159 -19.99 -31.27 0.80
N ASP A 160 -19.93 -32.56 1.16
CA ASP A 160 -20.41 -33.68 0.34
C ASP A 160 -21.91 -34.04 0.59
N ASP A 161 -22.60 -33.34 1.50
CA ASP A 161 -24.01 -33.65 1.88
C ASP A 161 -25.07 -33.03 0.95
N LEU A 162 -24.66 -32.39 -0.15
CA LEU A 162 -25.56 -31.74 -1.12
C LEU A 162 -26.04 -32.72 -2.19
N ASP A 163 -27.34 -32.53 -2.56
CA ASP A 163 -27.95 -33.21 -3.71
C ASP A 163 -27.24 -32.78 -5.01
N GLU A 164 -27.02 -33.72 -5.96
CA GLU A 164 -26.30 -33.47 -7.22
C GLU A 164 -26.94 -32.32 -8.05
N GLU A 165 -28.26 -32.14 -7.91
CA GLU A 165 -29.03 -31.11 -8.65
C GLU A 165 -28.76 -29.73 -8.07
N THR A 166 -28.84 -29.58 -6.74
CA THR A 166 -28.53 -28.34 -6.03
C THR A 166 -27.05 -27.95 -6.14
N ARG A 167 -26.15 -28.93 -6.17
CA ARG A 167 -24.72 -28.69 -6.40
C ARG A 167 -24.46 -28.07 -7.76
N LYS A 168 -25.09 -28.57 -8.81
CA LYS A 168 -24.97 -28.01 -10.17
C LYS A 168 -25.50 -26.59 -10.26
N GLU A 169 -26.67 -26.33 -9.65
CA GLU A 169 -27.25 -24.98 -9.62
C GLU A 169 -26.30 -23.97 -8.92
N LEU A 170 -25.68 -24.37 -7.80
CA LEU A 170 -24.70 -23.54 -7.11
C LEU A 170 -23.42 -23.35 -7.91
N GLU A 171 -22.92 -24.39 -8.58
CA GLU A 171 -21.74 -24.32 -9.47
C GLU A 171 -22.02 -23.37 -10.67
N ASP A 172 -23.22 -23.39 -11.24
CA ASP A 172 -23.62 -22.47 -12.32
C ASP A 172 -23.66 -21.02 -11.83
N LEU A 173 -24.17 -20.76 -10.61
CA LEU A 173 -24.16 -19.42 -10.01
C LEU A 173 -22.75 -18.93 -9.73
N VAL A 174 -21.83 -19.78 -9.26
CA VAL A 174 -20.42 -19.43 -9.08
C VAL A 174 -19.79 -19.04 -10.41
N ASN A 175 -20.02 -19.85 -11.47
CA ASN A 175 -19.50 -19.56 -12.81
C ASN A 175 -20.05 -18.24 -13.38
N GLU A 176 -21.34 -17.94 -13.16
CA GLU A 176 -21.93 -16.63 -13.52
C GLU A 176 -21.29 -15.48 -12.76
N GLY A 177 -21.01 -15.65 -11.46
CA GLY A 177 -20.34 -14.68 -10.62
C GLY A 177 -18.92 -14.39 -11.10
N ASP A 178 -18.12 -15.43 -11.39
CA ASP A 178 -16.78 -15.29 -11.91
C ASP A 178 -16.74 -14.63 -13.30
N TYR A 179 -17.71 -14.96 -14.16
CA TYR A 179 -17.87 -14.29 -15.45
C TYR A 179 -18.21 -12.80 -15.27
N ALA A 180 -19.07 -12.46 -14.29
CA ALA A 180 -19.45 -11.07 -13.99
C ALA A 180 -18.23 -10.29 -13.47
N LYS A 181 -17.41 -10.87 -12.58
CA LYS A 181 -16.13 -10.29 -12.11
C LYS A 181 -15.21 -9.94 -13.26
N LYS A 182 -15.00 -10.92 -14.15
CA LYS A 182 -14.14 -10.74 -15.31
C LYS A 182 -14.67 -9.64 -16.24
N LYS A 183 -15.97 -9.62 -16.54
CA LYS A 183 -16.58 -8.64 -17.42
C LYS A 183 -16.50 -7.22 -16.85
N LEU A 184 -16.71 -7.05 -15.51
CA LEU A 184 -16.60 -5.77 -14.85
C LEU A 184 -15.15 -5.25 -14.87
N ALA A 185 -14.16 -6.12 -14.65
CA ALA A 185 -12.75 -5.76 -14.73
C ALA A 185 -12.33 -5.37 -16.16
N GLU A 186 -12.68 -6.18 -17.17
CA GLU A 186 -12.33 -5.94 -18.58
C GLU A 186 -12.88 -4.60 -19.09
N ALA A 187 -14.10 -4.23 -18.72
CA ALA A 187 -14.71 -2.97 -19.13
C ALA A 187 -14.04 -1.73 -18.52
N ASN A 188 -13.32 -1.90 -17.38
CA ASN A 188 -12.68 -0.82 -16.66
C ASN A 188 -11.15 -0.73 -16.83
N LEU A 189 -10.54 -1.53 -17.70
CA LEU A 189 -9.10 -1.47 -17.99
C LEU A 189 -8.66 -0.09 -18.52
N ARG A 190 -9.52 0.60 -19.27
CA ARG A 190 -9.27 1.96 -19.75
C ARG A 190 -9.10 2.96 -18.61
N LEU A 191 -9.83 2.80 -17.51
CA LEU A 191 -9.69 3.63 -16.31
C LEU A 191 -8.30 3.45 -15.70
N VAL A 192 -7.78 2.22 -15.62
CA VAL A 192 -6.42 1.96 -15.13
C VAL A 192 -5.37 2.70 -15.94
N VAL A 193 -5.48 2.66 -17.27
CA VAL A 193 -4.54 3.35 -18.18
C VAL A 193 -4.55 4.87 -17.96
N SER A 194 -5.73 5.48 -17.78
CA SER A 194 -5.86 6.92 -17.53
C SER A 194 -5.16 7.35 -16.24
N ILE A 195 -5.27 6.53 -15.20
CA ILE A 195 -4.63 6.78 -13.91
C ILE A 195 -3.11 6.53 -14.02
N ALA A 196 -2.68 5.39 -14.57
CA ALA A 196 -1.28 5.02 -14.71
C ALA A 196 -0.47 6.04 -15.52
N LYS A 197 -1.08 6.68 -16.53
CA LYS A 197 -0.46 7.73 -17.35
C LYS A 197 0.09 8.91 -16.51
N ARG A 198 -0.55 9.23 -15.38
CA ARG A 198 -0.11 10.32 -14.48
C ARG A 198 1.14 9.98 -13.66
N TYR A 199 1.49 8.69 -13.59
CA TYR A 199 2.63 8.18 -12.82
C TYR A 199 3.84 7.82 -13.69
N VAL A 200 3.79 8.08 -15.00
CA VAL A 200 4.92 7.86 -15.92
C VAL A 200 6.11 8.74 -15.52
N GLY A 201 7.33 8.19 -15.64
CA GLY A 201 8.57 8.89 -15.30
C GLY A 201 8.94 8.85 -13.81
N ARG A 202 8.27 8.04 -12.99
CA ARG A 202 8.55 7.89 -11.55
C ARG A 202 9.37 6.64 -11.20
N GLY A 203 10.18 6.13 -12.15
CA GLY A 203 11.10 5.01 -11.91
C GLY A 203 10.55 3.63 -12.28
N MET A 204 9.31 3.52 -12.79
CA MET A 204 8.71 2.29 -13.31
C MET A 204 8.31 2.43 -14.78
N LEU A 205 8.33 1.33 -15.53
CA LEU A 205 7.85 1.28 -16.90
C LEU A 205 6.33 1.44 -16.96
N PHE A 206 5.82 2.05 -18.03
CA PHE A 206 4.39 2.31 -18.17
C PHE A 206 3.53 1.03 -18.13
N LEU A 207 3.97 -0.05 -18.77
CA LEU A 207 3.25 -1.32 -18.73
C LEU A 207 3.23 -1.93 -17.32
N ASP A 208 4.31 -1.78 -16.54
CA ASP A 208 4.36 -2.27 -15.17
C ASP A 208 3.40 -1.48 -14.26
N LEU A 209 3.32 -0.15 -14.44
CA LEU A 209 2.34 0.70 -13.76
C LEU A 209 0.90 0.27 -14.07
N ILE A 210 0.61 -0.08 -15.33
CA ILE A 210 -0.69 -0.60 -15.73
C ILE A 210 -0.98 -1.94 -15.04
N GLN A 211 -0.01 -2.87 -14.98
CA GLN A 211 -0.23 -4.16 -14.36
C GLN A 211 -0.46 -4.06 -12.84
N GLU A 212 0.32 -3.23 -12.14
CA GLU A 212 0.07 -2.95 -10.73
C GLU A 212 -1.30 -2.27 -10.51
N GLY A 213 -1.67 -1.34 -11.41
CA GLY A 213 -3.01 -0.76 -11.42
C GLY A 213 -4.12 -1.79 -11.67
N ASN A 214 -3.90 -2.78 -12.54
CA ASN A 214 -4.84 -3.87 -12.79
C ASN A 214 -5.03 -4.75 -11.54
N LEU A 215 -3.98 -5.00 -10.77
CA LEU A 215 -4.11 -5.69 -9.48
C LEU A 215 -4.98 -4.89 -8.51
N GLY A 216 -4.81 -3.56 -8.47
CA GLY A 216 -5.69 -2.68 -7.72
C GLY A 216 -7.15 -2.74 -8.20
N LEU A 217 -7.37 -2.76 -9.51
CA LEU A 217 -8.70 -2.90 -10.10
C LEU A 217 -9.38 -4.22 -9.71
N ILE A 218 -8.65 -5.35 -9.72
CA ILE A 218 -9.18 -6.66 -9.31
C ILE A 218 -9.64 -6.61 -7.85
N LYS A 219 -8.84 -6.04 -6.96
CA LYS A 219 -9.23 -5.84 -5.55
C LYS A 219 -10.47 -4.94 -5.40
N ALA A 220 -10.55 -3.88 -6.21
CA ALA A 220 -11.72 -3.02 -6.23
C ALA A 220 -12.98 -3.77 -6.66
N VAL A 221 -12.89 -4.66 -7.67
CA VAL A 221 -14.01 -5.50 -8.12
C VAL A 221 -14.47 -6.43 -7.01
N GLU A 222 -13.55 -7.07 -6.29
CA GLU A 222 -13.87 -8.02 -5.21
C GLU A 222 -14.56 -7.35 -4.02
N LYS A 223 -14.20 -6.09 -3.72
CA LYS A 223 -14.71 -5.34 -2.55
C LYS A 223 -15.84 -4.35 -2.88
N PHE A 224 -16.29 -4.31 -4.13
CA PHE A 224 -17.28 -3.32 -4.56
C PHE A 224 -18.68 -3.60 -3.98
N ASP A 225 -19.23 -2.63 -3.24
CA ASP A 225 -20.62 -2.65 -2.75
C ASP A 225 -21.47 -1.60 -3.46
N TYR A 226 -22.33 -2.06 -4.36
CA TYR A 226 -23.27 -1.21 -5.11
C TYR A 226 -24.32 -0.52 -4.23
N ARG A 227 -24.56 -1.01 -2.98
CA ARG A 227 -25.54 -0.45 -2.04
C ARG A 227 -25.13 0.91 -1.50
N LYS A 228 -23.81 1.20 -1.50
CA LYS A 228 -23.26 2.49 -1.07
C LYS A 228 -23.61 3.65 -2.03
N GLY A 229 -24.12 3.36 -3.24
CA GLY A 229 -24.64 4.37 -4.19
C GLY A 229 -23.57 5.10 -5.01
N TYR A 230 -22.28 4.82 -4.82
CA TYR A 230 -21.21 5.37 -5.63
C TYR A 230 -21.04 4.60 -6.95
N LYS A 231 -20.56 5.30 -8.00
CA LYS A 231 -20.16 4.64 -9.25
C LYS A 231 -18.94 3.74 -8.99
N PHE A 232 -18.87 2.63 -9.71
CA PHE A 232 -17.72 1.73 -9.62
C PHE A 232 -16.40 2.47 -9.88
N SER A 233 -16.36 3.38 -10.88
CA SER A 233 -15.16 4.14 -11.22
C SER A 233 -14.61 4.97 -10.06
N THR A 234 -15.47 5.58 -9.23
CA THR A 234 -15.03 6.37 -8.05
C THR A 234 -14.31 5.47 -7.04
N TYR A 235 -14.91 4.32 -6.72
CA TYR A 235 -14.32 3.36 -5.79
C TYR A 235 -13.03 2.72 -6.34
N ALA A 236 -13.05 2.29 -7.61
CA ALA A 236 -11.91 1.65 -8.26
C ALA A 236 -10.70 2.60 -8.38
N THR A 237 -10.92 3.89 -8.61
CA THR A 237 -9.85 4.89 -8.72
C THR A 237 -8.97 4.93 -7.48
N TRP A 238 -9.56 4.82 -6.29
CA TRP A 238 -8.81 4.80 -5.04
C TRP A 238 -7.90 3.56 -4.97
N TRP A 239 -8.43 2.37 -5.24
CA TRP A 239 -7.66 1.12 -5.22
C TRP A 239 -6.55 1.08 -6.26
N ILE A 240 -6.84 1.55 -7.48
CA ILE A 240 -5.85 1.64 -8.56
C ILE A 240 -4.72 2.59 -8.17
N ARG A 241 -5.06 3.78 -7.65
CA ARG A 241 -4.09 4.78 -7.20
C ARG A 241 -3.22 4.23 -6.07
N GLN A 242 -3.83 3.59 -5.09
CA GLN A 242 -3.14 2.97 -3.96
C GLN A 242 -2.15 1.89 -4.42
N ALA A 243 -2.59 0.98 -5.29
CA ALA A 243 -1.74 -0.08 -5.83
C ALA A 243 -0.54 0.48 -6.59
N ILE A 244 -0.75 1.44 -7.49
CA ILE A 244 0.32 2.09 -8.28
C ILE A 244 1.30 2.83 -7.35
N THR A 245 0.80 3.60 -6.39
CA THR A 245 1.66 4.37 -5.48
C THR A 245 2.51 3.45 -4.60
N ARG A 246 1.90 2.37 -4.09
CA ARG A 246 2.61 1.35 -3.30
C ARG A 246 3.67 0.62 -4.12
N ALA A 247 3.35 0.24 -5.37
CA ALA A 247 4.30 -0.40 -6.28
C ALA A 247 5.50 0.52 -6.60
N ILE A 248 5.27 1.81 -6.86
CA ILE A 248 6.34 2.79 -7.06
C ILE A 248 7.22 2.88 -5.81
N ALA A 249 6.62 2.96 -4.62
CA ALA A 249 7.38 3.05 -3.37
C ALA A 249 8.28 1.82 -3.15
N ASP A 250 7.79 0.63 -3.54
CA ASP A 250 8.50 -0.64 -3.31
C ASP A 250 9.52 -1.01 -4.39
N GLN A 251 9.28 -0.65 -5.66
CA GLN A 251 10.03 -1.16 -6.81
C GLN A 251 10.80 -0.10 -7.62
N ALA A 252 10.48 1.20 -7.48
CA ALA A 252 11.07 2.24 -8.34
C ALA A 252 12.55 2.51 -8.07
N ARG A 253 13.08 2.15 -6.91
CA ARG A 253 14.46 2.42 -6.52
C ARG A 253 15.37 1.22 -6.78
N THR A 254 16.58 1.49 -7.29
CA THR A 254 17.63 0.46 -7.49
C THR A 254 17.99 -0.23 -6.17
N ILE A 255 18.06 0.52 -5.07
CA ILE A 255 18.23 -0.02 -3.71
C ILE A 255 16.87 0.13 -3.03
N ARG A 256 16.24 -1.01 -2.76
CA ARG A 256 14.89 -1.05 -2.15
C ARG A 256 14.89 -0.42 -0.77
N ILE A 257 13.91 0.44 -0.53
CA ILE A 257 13.63 1.07 0.76
C ILE A 257 12.22 0.63 1.21
N PRO A 258 12.01 0.32 2.50
CA PRO A 258 10.67 -0.01 3.02
C PRO A 258 9.65 1.12 2.76
N VAL A 259 8.39 0.75 2.48
CA VAL A 259 7.34 1.70 2.08
C VAL A 259 7.14 2.84 3.10
N HIS A 260 7.10 2.52 4.41
CA HIS A 260 6.97 3.54 5.47
C HIS A 260 8.12 4.58 5.46
N MET A 261 9.33 4.16 5.08
CA MET A 261 10.45 5.11 4.93
C MET A 261 10.29 6.00 3.70
N VAL A 262 9.73 5.48 2.61
CA VAL A 262 9.40 6.29 1.42
C VAL A 262 8.33 7.33 1.77
N GLU A 263 7.32 6.97 2.55
CA GLU A 263 6.30 7.90 3.05
C GLU A 263 6.91 9.00 3.93
N THR A 264 7.82 8.62 4.84
CA THR A 264 8.55 9.59 5.67
C THR A 264 9.40 10.53 4.82
N ILE A 265 10.11 10.02 3.80
CA ILE A 265 10.87 10.84 2.84
C ILE A 265 9.93 11.80 2.09
N ASN A 266 8.78 11.33 1.61
CA ASN A 266 7.82 12.17 0.91
C ASN A 266 7.25 13.28 1.82
N LYS A 267 6.96 12.95 3.10
CA LYS A 267 6.56 13.93 4.10
C LYS A 267 7.65 14.99 4.31
N LEU A 268 8.91 14.55 4.47
CA LEU A 268 10.06 15.44 4.62
C LEU A 268 10.23 16.37 3.41
N ILE A 269 10.12 15.85 2.19
CA ILE A 269 10.21 16.67 0.97
C ILE A 269 9.07 17.69 0.92
N ARG A 270 7.86 17.32 1.34
CA ARG A 270 6.70 18.23 1.39
C ARG A 270 6.94 19.37 2.37
N VAL A 271 7.35 19.05 3.59
CA VAL A 271 7.67 20.03 4.63
C VAL A 271 8.83 20.93 4.19
N SER A 272 9.88 20.37 3.61
CA SER A 272 11.02 21.14 3.08
C SER A 272 10.59 22.13 2.00
N ARG A 273 9.66 21.76 1.11
CA ARG A 273 9.12 22.68 0.10
C ARG A 273 8.26 23.77 0.70
N GLN A 274 7.46 23.45 1.72
CA GLN A 274 6.66 24.42 2.44
C GLN A 274 7.56 25.46 3.13
N LEU A 275 8.56 25.01 3.88
CA LEU A 275 9.53 25.91 4.54
C LEU A 275 10.34 26.73 3.53
N LEU A 276 10.68 26.17 2.37
CA LEU A 276 11.33 26.92 1.30
C LEU A 276 10.46 28.09 0.79
N GLN A 277 9.14 27.89 0.69
CA GLN A 277 8.20 28.97 0.31
C GLN A 277 8.06 30.04 1.40
N GLU A 278 8.07 29.66 2.67
CA GLU A 278 7.94 30.57 3.80
C GLU A 278 9.22 31.37 4.07
N LEU A 279 10.37 30.69 4.03
CA LEU A 279 11.68 31.28 4.37
C LEU A 279 12.38 31.93 3.16
N GLY A 280 12.00 31.57 1.92
CA GLY A 280 12.66 32.02 0.69
C GLY A 280 14.09 31.47 0.49
N ARG A 281 14.51 30.48 1.30
CA ARG A 281 15.80 29.77 1.24
C ARG A 281 15.61 28.29 1.57
N GLU A 282 16.58 27.46 1.24
CA GLU A 282 16.58 26.07 1.68
C GLU A 282 16.55 25.98 3.22
N PRO A 283 15.63 25.18 3.79
CA PRO A 283 15.53 24.99 5.23
C PRO A 283 16.71 24.18 5.76
N SER A 284 17.14 24.49 6.97
CA SER A 284 18.15 23.68 7.66
C SER A 284 17.52 22.38 8.22
N PRO A 285 18.34 21.33 8.46
CA PRO A 285 17.82 20.09 9.07
C PRO A 285 17.17 20.33 10.45
N GLU A 286 17.60 21.37 11.17
CA GLU A 286 17.06 21.77 12.45
C GLU A 286 15.64 22.35 12.32
N GLU A 287 15.39 23.17 11.30
CA GLU A 287 14.08 23.75 10.99
C GLU A 287 13.09 22.67 10.52
N ILE A 288 13.55 21.72 9.71
CA ILE A 288 12.74 20.56 9.27
C ILE A 288 12.39 19.68 10.48
N ALA A 289 13.34 19.47 11.40
CA ALA A 289 13.15 18.65 12.59
C ALA A 289 12.08 19.23 13.51
N GLU A 290 12.06 20.57 13.68
CA GLU A 290 11.07 21.29 14.46
C GLU A 290 9.67 21.15 13.85
N GLU A 291 9.52 21.30 12.54
CA GLU A 291 8.23 21.21 11.85
C GLU A 291 7.69 19.76 11.80
N MET A 292 8.57 18.78 11.71
CA MET A 292 8.17 17.36 11.66
C MET A 292 8.03 16.69 13.04
N ASP A 293 8.44 17.38 14.12
CA ASP A 293 8.50 16.86 15.50
C ASP A 293 9.34 15.58 15.64
N ILE A 294 10.52 15.58 14.99
CA ILE A 294 11.47 14.46 15.02
C ILE A 294 12.88 14.94 15.35
N PRO A 295 13.76 14.09 15.92
CA PRO A 295 15.14 14.46 16.21
C PRO A 295 15.93 14.88 14.97
N VAL A 296 16.79 15.91 15.08
CA VAL A 296 17.62 16.42 13.98
C VAL A 296 18.51 15.33 13.36
N GLU A 297 19.03 14.42 14.19
CA GLU A 297 19.85 13.30 13.72
C GLU A 297 19.06 12.39 12.77
N ARG A 298 17.79 12.15 13.10
CA ARG A 298 16.90 11.34 12.25
C ARG A 298 16.61 12.02 10.91
N VAL A 299 16.42 13.35 10.90
CA VAL A 299 16.26 14.10 9.62
C VAL A 299 17.51 13.94 8.74
N ARG A 300 18.70 14.05 9.32
CA ARG A 300 19.96 13.87 8.57
C ARG A 300 20.12 12.45 8.01
N GLU A 301 19.73 11.43 8.77
CA GLU A 301 19.71 10.04 8.29
C GLU A 301 18.74 9.87 7.12
N ILE A 302 17.50 10.38 7.24
CA ILE A 302 16.48 10.28 6.19
C ILE A 302 16.94 10.99 4.92
N LEU A 303 17.54 12.18 5.02
CA LEU A 303 18.10 12.91 3.88
C LEU A 303 19.20 12.11 3.17
N LYS A 304 20.05 11.41 3.94
CA LYS A 304 21.11 10.55 3.39
C LYS A 304 20.55 9.33 2.67
N ILE A 305 19.52 8.69 3.22
CA ILE A 305 18.84 7.53 2.62
C ILE A 305 18.05 7.94 1.36
N SER A 306 17.53 9.16 1.33
CA SER A 306 16.75 9.70 0.21
C SER A 306 17.54 9.82 -1.09
N GLN A 307 18.87 9.91 -1.03
CA GLN A 307 19.73 10.07 -2.21
C GLN A 307 19.66 8.83 -3.11
N GLU A 308 19.63 9.08 -4.43
CA GLU A 308 19.72 8.01 -5.42
C GLU A 308 21.18 7.70 -5.75
N PRO A 309 21.51 6.42 -6.07
CA PRO A 309 22.87 6.05 -6.49
C PRO A 309 23.21 6.70 -7.83
N VAL A 310 24.47 7.13 -7.96
CA VAL A 310 25.01 7.67 -9.20
C VAL A 310 25.53 6.53 -10.08
N SER A 311 25.31 6.59 -11.39
CA SER A 311 25.83 5.58 -12.33
C SER A 311 27.34 5.68 -12.46
N LEU A 312 28.00 4.52 -12.49
CA LEU A 312 29.44 4.44 -12.76
C LEU A 312 29.79 4.80 -14.20
N GLU A 313 28.81 4.72 -15.12
CA GLU A 313 28.96 5.11 -16.54
C GLU A 313 28.78 6.61 -16.78
N THR A 314 28.63 7.40 -15.72
CA THR A 314 28.51 8.86 -15.85
C THR A 314 29.80 9.41 -16.41
N PRO A 315 29.79 10.11 -17.58
CA PRO A 315 30.97 10.68 -18.20
C PRO A 315 31.55 11.81 -17.33
N ILE A 316 32.85 11.89 -17.23
CA ILE A 316 33.58 12.93 -16.48
C ILE A 316 34.50 13.68 -17.46
N GLY A 317 34.37 15.01 -17.49
CA GLY A 317 35.17 15.90 -18.35
C GLY A 317 34.47 16.28 -19.65
N GLU A 318 35.16 17.01 -20.51
CA GLU A 318 34.65 17.47 -21.80
C GLU A 318 34.80 16.42 -22.92
N GLU A 319 35.73 15.48 -22.74
CA GLU A 319 35.96 14.34 -23.64
C GLU A 319 35.22 13.12 -23.07
N GLU A 320 34.28 12.54 -23.82
CA GLU A 320 33.38 11.44 -23.40
C GLU A 320 34.12 10.12 -23.13
N ASP A 321 35.47 10.11 -23.14
CA ASP A 321 36.32 8.91 -23.02
C ASP A 321 36.52 8.45 -21.57
N SER A 322 36.17 9.25 -20.53
CA SER A 322 36.38 8.92 -19.12
C SER A 322 35.06 8.82 -18.36
N HIS A 323 34.87 7.74 -17.62
CA HIS A 323 33.69 7.47 -16.81
C HIS A 323 34.00 7.49 -15.31
N LEU A 324 33.00 7.75 -14.46
CA LEU A 324 33.19 7.77 -13.00
C LEU A 324 33.81 6.48 -12.48
N GLY A 325 33.49 5.33 -13.08
CA GLY A 325 34.01 4.02 -12.72
C GLY A 325 35.54 3.90 -12.86
N ASP A 326 36.15 4.66 -13.79
CA ASP A 326 37.59 4.60 -14.05
C ASP A 326 38.44 5.22 -12.90
N PHE A 327 37.80 6.05 -12.08
CA PHE A 327 38.43 6.74 -10.94
C PHE A 327 38.24 6.03 -9.60
N ILE A 328 37.40 4.97 -9.56
CA ILE A 328 37.15 4.22 -8.33
C ILE A 328 38.09 3.04 -8.23
N GLN A 329 38.95 3.06 -7.19
CA GLN A 329 39.90 2.00 -6.96
C GLN A 329 39.24 0.73 -6.41
N ASP A 330 39.64 -0.45 -6.89
CA ASP A 330 39.23 -1.74 -6.32
C ASP A 330 40.10 -2.07 -5.10
N GLU A 331 39.53 -1.98 -3.92
CA GLU A 331 40.22 -2.25 -2.64
C GLU A 331 40.48 -3.75 -2.38
N ASN A 332 39.80 -4.65 -3.11
CA ASN A 332 39.91 -6.10 -2.91
C ASN A 332 41.06 -6.72 -3.72
N VAL A 333 41.60 -6.03 -4.69
CA VAL A 333 42.71 -6.52 -5.51
C VAL A 333 44.04 -6.08 -4.89
N PRO A 334 44.94 -7.05 -4.50
CA PRO A 334 46.23 -6.70 -3.95
C PRO A 334 47.12 -6.00 -4.99
N VAL A 335 47.90 -5.02 -4.56
CA VAL A 335 48.88 -4.33 -5.43
C VAL A 335 49.88 -5.33 -5.98
N PRO A 336 50.38 -5.17 -7.22
CA PRO A 336 51.33 -6.13 -7.82
C PRO A 336 52.57 -6.44 -6.95
N ALA A 337 53.04 -5.45 -6.19
CA ALA A 337 54.17 -5.63 -5.27
C ALA A 337 53.83 -6.58 -4.12
N ASP A 338 52.62 -6.46 -3.54
CA ASP A 338 52.17 -7.31 -2.44
C ASP A 338 51.88 -8.74 -2.93
N ALA A 339 51.29 -8.87 -4.13
CA ALA A 339 51.09 -10.16 -4.76
C ALA A 339 52.40 -10.89 -5.06
N ALA A 340 53.42 -10.19 -5.55
CA ALA A 340 54.75 -10.74 -5.77
C ALA A 340 55.43 -11.12 -4.45
N ALA A 341 55.35 -10.29 -3.41
CA ALA A 341 55.89 -10.57 -2.09
C ALA A 341 55.26 -11.83 -1.47
N PHE A 342 53.93 -11.98 -1.60
CA PHE A 342 53.22 -13.18 -1.13
C PHE A 342 53.63 -14.46 -1.87
N THR A 343 53.99 -14.37 -3.16
CA THR A 343 54.42 -15.52 -3.96
C THR A 343 55.86 -15.90 -3.65
N LEU A 344 56.70 -14.97 -3.16
CA LEU A 344 58.13 -15.20 -2.81
C LEU A 344 58.34 -15.67 -1.37
N LEU A 345 57.33 -15.55 -0.51
CA LEU A 345 57.28 -16.07 0.87
C LEU A 345 56.88 -17.54 0.90
#